data_159673a23f13dfc14ac0f2348da20ef8
#
_entry.id   159673a23f13dfc14ac0f2348da20ef8
#
_cell.length_a   1.000
_cell.length_b   1.000
_cell.length_c   1.000
_cell.angle_alpha   90.00
_cell.angle_beta   90.00
_cell.angle_gamma   90.00
#
_symmetry.space_group_name_H-M   'P 1'
#
loop_
_entity.id
_entity.type
_entity.pdbx_description
1 polymer ?
#
loop_
_entity_poly.entity_id
_entity_poly.type
_entity_poly.pdbx_seq_one_letter_code
_entity_poly.pdbx_strand_id
1 'polypeptide(L)'
;LAFSFRLFLDMKQQQNLFLIGPMGAGKSAVGRQLARLLHLDFFDSDEEIESRTGVDIPFIFEKEGETGFRKREVKVIDELSQRQGIVLATGGGAVLDADSRSHLGARGFVIYLHTTVQQQLERTQRGRTRPLLEDGDREKVLTELMAVRDPLYREIADLVIETDGRRVREVAQEISQSIL
;
A
#
# COMPACT_ATOMS: atom_id res chain seq x y z
N LEU A 1 -35.66 11.03 -5.12
CA LEU A 1 -34.59 10.54 -6.01
C LEU A 1 -33.26 11.30 -5.81
N ALA A 2 -33.25 12.65 -5.79
CA ALA A 2 -32.01 13.45 -5.58
C ALA A 2 -31.40 13.29 -4.19
N PHE A 3 -32.22 13.15 -3.16
CA PHE A 3 -31.78 12.96 -1.77
C PHE A 3 -31.11 11.59 -1.56
N SER A 4 -31.68 10.54 -2.16
CA SER A 4 -31.14 9.18 -2.10
C SER A 4 -29.83 9.05 -2.85
N PHE A 5 -29.68 9.75 -3.98
CA PHE A 5 -28.45 9.78 -4.78
C PHE A 5 -27.32 10.54 -4.06
N ARG A 6 -27.65 11.65 -3.38
CA ARG A 6 -26.68 12.42 -2.59
C ARG A 6 -26.20 11.65 -1.36
N LEU A 7 -27.11 10.94 -0.67
CA LEU A 7 -26.75 10.05 0.45
C LEU A 7 -25.87 8.89 0.01
N PHE A 8 -26.12 8.32 -1.17
CA PHE A 8 -25.30 7.27 -1.76
C PHE A 8 -23.90 7.77 -2.17
N LEU A 9 -23.79 8.99 -2.69
CA LEU A 9 -22.51 9.64 -2.96
C LEU A 9 -21.75 9.97 -1.68
N ASP A 10 -22.42 10.47 -0.65
CA ASP A 10 -21.81 10.77 0.66
C ASP A 10 -21.32 9.48 1.35
N MET A 11 -22.05 8.37 1.25
CA MET A 11 -21.61 7.07 1.77
C MET A 11 -20.39 6.51 1.02
N LYS A 12 -20.28 6.71 -0.29
CA LYS A 12 -19.11 6.31 -1.07
C LYS A 12 -17.90 7.20 -0.83
N GLN A 13 -18.08 8.50 -0.54
CA GLN A 13 -16.99 9.42 -0.19
C GLN A 13 -16.36 9.12 1.18
N GLN A 14 -16.99 8.28 2.02
CA GLN A 14 -16.47 7.89 3.33
C GLN A 14 -15.72 6.56 3.32
N GLN A 15 -15.71 5.84 2.19
CA GLN A 15 -15.03 4.55 2.12
C GLN A 15 -13.51 4.75 2.03
N ASN A 16 -12.79 4.10 2.94
CA ASN A 16 -11.33 4.04 2.88
C ASN A 16 -10.88 3.13 1.74
N LEU A 17 -9.79 3.52 1.07
CA LEU A 17 -9.14 2.74 0.03
C LEU A 17 -7.73 2.40 0.48
N PHE A 18 -7.42 1.11 0.55
CA PHE A 18 -6.11 0.65 1.01
C PHE A 18 -5.35 -0.02 -0.13
N LEU A 19 -4.19 0.53 -0.46
CA LEU A 19 -3.31 0.01 -1.50
C LEU A 19 -2.25 -0.91 -0.87
N ILE A 20 -2.30 -2.17 -1.21
CA ILE A 20 -1.32 -3.20 -0.81
C ILE A 20 -0.57 -3.73 -2.03
N GLY A 21 0.55 -4.39 -1.80
CA GLY A 21 1.35 -4.98 -2.87
C GLY A 21 2.85 -4.83 -2.62
N PRO A 22 3.69 -5.46 -3.45
CA PRO A 22 5.13 -5.50 -3.26
C PRO A 22 5.78 -4.12 -3.49
N MET A 23 7.04 -4.02 -3.12
CA MET A 23 7.85 -2.86 -3.48
C MET A 23 7.93 -2.73 -5.00
N GLY A 24 7.94 -1.50 -5.51
CA GLY A 24 7.95 -1.24 -6.94
C GLY A 24 6.59 -1.36 -7.64
N ALA A 25 5.51 -1.74 -6.93
CA ALA A 25 4.16 -1.78 -7.51
C ALA A 25 3.55 -0.40 -7.80
N GLY A 26 4.11 0.67 -7.24
CA GLY A 26 3.66 2.04 -7.48
C GLY A 26 2.57 2.54 -6.53
N LYS A 27 2.39 1.90 -5.37
CA LYS A 27 1.33 2.22 -4.39
C LYS A 27 1.25 3.69 -4.02
N SER A 28 2.36 4.32 -3.64
CA SER A 28 2.38 5.74 -3.25
C SER A 28 2.02 6.68 -4.39
N ALA A 29 2.54 6.41 -5.61
CA ALA A 29 2.25 7.23 -6.78
C ALA A 29 0.78 7.08 -7.24
N VAL A 30 0.29 5.84 -7.33
CA VAL A 30 -1.10 5.54 -7.67
C VAL A 30 -2.04 6.07 -6.58
N GLY A 31 -1.69 5.90 -5.31
CA GLY A 31 -2.49 6.37 -4.18
C GLY A 31 -2.66 7.89 -4.16
N ARG A 32 -1.60 8.66 -4.39
CA ARG A 32 -1.68 10.12 -4.52
C ARG A 32 -2.58 10.56 -5.69
N GLN A 33 -2.47 9.87 -6.83
CA GLN A 33 -3.29 10.17 -8.00
C GLN A 33 -4.75 9.80 -7.76
N LEU A 34 -5.01 8.66 -7.15
CA LEU A 34 -6.36 8.19 -6.80
C LEU A 34 -7.04 9.13 -5.79
N ALA A 35 -6.31 9.54 -4.75
CA ALA A 35 -6.80 10.50 -3.76
C ALA A 35 -7.22 11.84 -4.39
N ARG A 36 -6.43 12.35 -5.35
CA ARG A 36 -6.80 13.56 -6.11
C ARG A 36 -8.06 13.37 -6.94
N LEU A 37 -8.19 12.21 -7.63
CA LEU A 37 -9.36 11.92 -8.46
C LEU A 37 -10.65 11.83 -7.65
N LEU A 38 -10.55 11.30 -6.42
CA LEU A 38 -11.70 11.04 -5.56
C LEU A 38 -11.92 12.09 -4.47
N HIS A 39 -11.05 13.12 -4.40
CA HIS A 39 -11.07 14.15 -3.35
C HIS A 39 -10.96 13.57 -1.94
N LEU A 40 -10.09 12.57 -1.75
CA LEU A 40 -9.77 11.93 -0.48
C LEU A 40 -8.41 12.37 0.04
N ASP A 41 -8.17 12.25 1.34
CA ASP A 41 -6.86 12.45 1.93
C ASP A 41 -5.94 11.25 1.63
N PHE A 42 -4.65 11.53 1.37
CA PHE A 42 -3.66 10.51 1.11
C PHE A 42 -2.70 10.32 2.28
N PHE A 43 -2.45 9.07 2.64
CA PHE A 43 -1.44 8.66 3.61
C PHE A 43 -0.58 7.53 3.05
N ASP A 44 0.69 7.52 3.43
CA ASP A 44 1.64 6.45 3.19
C ASP A 44 2.20 5.99 4.54
N SER A 45 2.09 4.70 4.85
CA SER A 45 2.49 4.18 6.17
C SER A 45 3.99 4.34 6.43
N ASP A 46 4.82 4.21 5.40
CA ASP A 46 6.27 4.37 5.51
C ASP A 46 6.63 5.84 5.77
N GLU A 47 6.02 6.78 5.03
CA GLU A 47 6.21 8.22 5.26
C GLU A 47 5.71 8.66 6.64
N GLU A 48 4.62 8.09 7.12
CA GLU A 48 4.09 8.36 8.46
C GLU A 48 5.05 7.87 9.56
N ILE A 49 5.65 6.68 9.39
CA ILE A 49 6.67 6.18 10.34
C ILE A 49 7.88 7.11 10.38
N GLU A 50 8.41 7.51 9.22
CA GLU A 50 9.54 8.44 9.13
C GLU A 50 9.21 9.80 9.74
N SER A 51 8.02 10.33 9.50
CA SER A 51 7.55 11.60 10.09
C SER A 51 7.47 11.55 11.61
N ARG A 52 6.96 10.45 12.18
CA ARG A 52 6.83 10.29 13.64
C ARG A 52 8.16 10.05 14.35
N THR A 53 9.08 9.37 13.68
CA THR A 53 10.38 9.03 14.27
C THR A 53 11.44 10.10 14.05
N GLY A 54 11.27 10.93 13.02
CA GLY A 54 12.26 11.93 12.61
C GLY A 54 13.51 11.32 11.93
N VAL A 55 13.48 10.01 11.61
CA VAL A 55 14.56 9.28 10.95
C VAL A 55 13.99 8.44 9.81
N ASP A 56 14.85 8.05 8.87
CA ASP A 56 14.46 7.20 7.75
C ASP A 56 14.34 5.72 8.15
N ILE A 57 13.65 4.94 7.32
CA ILE A 57 13.43 3.50 7.55
C ILE A 57 14.74 2.71 7.62
N PRO A 58 15.76 2.93 6.76
CA PRO A 58 17.06 2.26 6.90
C PRO A 58 17.69 2.43 8.28
N PHE A 59 17.61 3.62 8.88
CA PHE A 59 18.11 3.87 10.23
C PHE A 59 17.34 3.08 11.29
N ILE A 60 16.00 2.97 11.15
CA ILE A 60 15.18 2.15 12.05
C ILE A 60 15.58 0.67 11.97
N PHE A 61 15.79 0.14 10.75
CA PHE A 61 16.27 -1.22 10.54
C PHE A 61 17.67 -1.44 11.15
N GLU A 62 18.59 -0.48 11.02
CA GLU A 62 19.93 -0.55 11.62
C GLU A 62 19.86 -0.62 13.15
N LYS A 63 19.00 0.19 13.77
CA LYS A 63 18.94 0.34 15.23
C LYS A 63 18.02 -0.64 15.92
N GLU A 64 16.90 -0.99 15.30
CA GLU A 64 15.85 -1.79 15.92
C GLU A 64 15.58 -3.13 15.19
N GLY A 65 16.20 -3.33 14.03
CA GLY A 65 15.96 -4.49 13.15
C GLY A 65 14.57 -4.48 12.51
N GLU A 66 14.29 -5.51 11.72
CA GLU A 66 12.98 -5.67 11.08
C GLU A 66 11.86 -5.77 12.12
N THR A 67 12.07 -6.48 13.22
CA THR A 67 11.07 -6.63 14.30
C THR A 67 10.64 -5.29 14.88
N GLY A 68 11.58 -4.37 15.12
CA GLY A 68 11.26 -3.03 15.62
C GLY A 68 10.46 -2.21 14.61
N PHE A 69 10.87 -2.25 13.33
CA PHE A 69 10.13 -1.61 12.25
C PHE A 69 8.69 -2.14 12.14
N ARG A 70 8.49 -3.48 12.15
CA ARG A 70 7.15 -4.09 12.05
C ARG A 70 6.21 -3.69 13.17
N LYS A 71 6.70 -3.56 14.40
CA LYS A 71 5.89 -3.05 15.53
C LYS A 71 5.37 -1.63 15.28
N ARG A 72 6.20 -0.76 14.67
CA ARG A 72 5.79 0.60 14.30
C ARG A 72 4.78 0.59 13.15
N GLU A 73 5.02 -0.24 12.14
CA GLU A 73 4.15 -0.38 10.97
C GLU A 73 2.73 -0.83 11.38
N VAL A 74 2.61 -1.86 12.22
CA VAL A 74 1.32 -2.36 12.75
C VAL A 74 0.57 -1.25 13.47
N LYS A 75 1.24 -0.50 14.34
CA LYS A 75 0.61 0.61 15.07
C LYS A 75 0.13 1.72 14.15
N VAL A 76 0.94 2.10 13.16
CA VAL A 76 0.58 3.15 12.20
C VAL A 76 -0.60 2.70 11.33
N ILE A 77 -0.61 1.45 10.85
CA ILE A 77 -1.72 0.91 10.06
C ILE A 77 -3.01 0.86 10.89
N ASP A 78 -2.94 0.41 12.15
CA ASP A 78 -4.11 0.40 13.04
C ASP A 78 -4.70 1.81 13.20
N GLU A 79 -3.88 2.80 13.50
CA GLU A 79 -4.33 4.18 13.70
C GLU A 79 -4.84 4.84 12.42
N LEU A 80 -4.14 4.68 11.28
CA LEU A 80 -4.55 5.29 10.02
C LEU A 80 -5.81 4.64 9.46
N SER A 81 -5.95 3.31 9.57
CA SER A 81 -7.13 2.60 9.06
C SER A 81 -8.44 2.94 9.80
N GLN A 82 -8.35 3.55 10.99
CA GLN A 82 -9.53 4.06 11.73
C GLN A 82 -10.05 5.40 11.20
N ARG A 83 -9.26 6.11 10.39
CA ARG A 83 -9.74 7.34 9.72
C ARG A 83 -10.83 7.01 8.71
N GLN A 84 -11.51 8.03 8.22
CA GLN A 84 -12.54 7.90 7.20
C GLN A 84 -12.21 8.77 6.00
N GLY A 85 -12.55 8.29 4.81
CA GLY A 85 -12.36 9.04 3.57
C GLY A 85 -10.88 9.19 3.18
N ILE A 86 -10.08 8.15 3.34
CA ILE A 86 -8.66 8.18 3.03
C ILE A 86 -8.26 7.17 1.95
N VAL A 87 -7.15 7.47 1.28
CA VAL A 87 -6.36 6.51 0.53
C VAL A 87 -5.08 6.24 1.32
N LEU A 88 -4.85 5.00 1.73
CA LEU A 88 -3.65 4.59 2.45
C LEU A 88 -2.79 3.66 1.57
N ALA A 89 -1.57 4.06 1.27
CA ALA A 89 -0.55 3.18 0.71
C ALA A 89 0.24 2.52 1.84
N THR A 90 0.31 1.19 1.86
CA THR A 90 1.02 0.44 2.89
C THR A 90 2.43 0.05 2.47
N GLY A 91 3.31 -0.21 3.42
CA GLY A 91 4.57 -0.90 3.18
C GLY A 91 4.34 -2.30 2.59
N GLY A 92 5.28 -2.79 1.78
CA GLY A 92 5.12 -4.10 1.12
C GLY A 92 5.06 -5.29 2.07
N GLY A 93 5.58 -5.17 3.28
CA GLY A 93 5.52 -6.20 4.32
C GLY A 93 4.36 -6.07 5.31
N ALA A 94 3.52 -5.07 5.17
CA ALA A 94 2.40 -4.82 6.09
C ALA A 94 1.44 -6.01 6.23
N VAL A 95 1.28 -6.80 5.16
CA VAL A 95 0.41 -7.99 5.16
C VAL A 95 0.97 -9.20 5.92
N LEU A 96 2.24 -9.15 6.36
CA LEU A 96 2.82 -10.24 7.17
C LEU A 96 2.17 -10.33 8.54
N ASP A 97 1.70 -9.22 9.08
CA ASP A 97 1.01 -9.16 10.37
C ASP A 97 -0.48 -9.46 10.21
N ALA A 98 -1.01 -10.37 11.04
CA ALA A 98 -2.41 -10.81 10.96
C ALA A 98 -3.40 -9.72 11.40
N ASP A 99 -3.04 -8.91 12.41
CA ASP A 99 -3.89 -7.82 12.87
C ASP A 99 -3.98 -6.72 11.83
N SER A 100 -2.86 -6.40 11.16
CA SER A 100 -2.85 -5.46 10.02
C SER A 100 -3.76 -5.95 8.89
N ARG A 101 -3.72 -7.25 8.52
CA ARG A 101 -4.64 -7.81 7.51
C ARG A 101 -6.09 -7.69 7.94
N SER A 102 -6.39 -8.02 9.20
CA SER A 102 -7.74 -7.92 9.76
C SER A 102 -8.26 -6.48 9.74
N HIS A 103 -7.44 -5.52 10.18
CA HIS A 103 -7.80 -4.10 10.20
C HIS A 103 -8.06 -3.55 8.80
N LEU A 104 -7.18 -3.83 7.84
CA LEU A 104 -7.35 -3.39 6.46
C LEU A 104 -8.61 -3.99 5.84
N GLY A 105 -8.82 -5.31 5.94
CA GLY A 105 -10.00 -5.97 5.39
C GLY A 105 -11.33 -5.54 6.00
N ALA A 106 -11.33 -5.16 7.30
CA ALA A 106 -12.55 -4.75 7.99
C ALA A 106 -12.91 -3.27 7.83
N ARG A 107 -11.93 -2.40 7.54
CA ARG A 107 -12.09 -0.94 7.64
C ARG A 107 -12.05 -0.19 6.31
N GLY A 108 -11.87 -0.90 5.18
CA GLY A 108 -11.84 -0.26 3.87
C GLY A 108 -11.88 -1.25 2.72
N PHE A 109 -11.86 -0.73 1.50
CA PHE A 109 -11.74 -1.49 0.27
C PHE A 109 -10.26 -1.69 -0.07
N VAL A 110 -9.84 -2.94 -0.14
CA VAL A 110 -8.44 -3.31 -0.30
C VAL A 110 -8.11 -3.57 -1.77
N ILE A 111 -7.14 -2.84 -2.29
CA ILE A 111 -6.69 -2.90 -3.67
C ILE A 111 -5.26 -3.44 -3.71
N TYR A 112 -5.10 -4.62 -4.29
CA TYR A 112 -3.79 -5.20 -4.51
C TYR A 112 -3.21 -4.72 -5.85
N LEU A 113 -2.14 -3.93 -5.81
CA LEU A 113 -1.35 -3.58 -6.99
C LEU A 113 -0.32 -4.67 -7.23
N HIS A 114 -0.62 -5.58 -8.16
CA HIS A 114 0.27 -6.65 -8.56
C HIS A 114 1.32 -6.14 -9.55
N THR A 115 2.55 -6.64 -9.43
CA THR A 115 3.65 -6.41 -10.38
C THR A 115 4.61 -7.60 -10.35
N THR A 116 5.18 -7.93 -11.49
CA THR A 116 6.15 -9.04 -11.60
C THR A 116 7.48 -8.72 -10.91
N VAL A 117 8.24 -9.75 -10.54
CA VAL A 117 9.60 -9.60 -9.99
C VAL A 117 10.50 -8.83 -10.96
N GLN A 118 10.38 -9.08 -12.26
CA GLN A 118 11.12 -8.35 -13.29
C GLN A 118 10.87 -6.84 -13.21
N GLN A 119 9.62 -6.44 -13.11
CA GLN A 119 9.25 -5.03 -13.02
C GLN A 119 9.65 -4.42 -11.68
N GLN A 120 9.61 -5.20 -10.59
CA GLN A 120 10.11 -4.77 -9.29
C GLN A 120 11.61 -4.46 -9.36
N LEU A 121 12.42 -5.33 -10.00
CA LEU A 121 13.85 -5.11 -10.21
C LEU A 121 14.10 -3.78 -10.94
N GLU A 122 13.45 -3.57 -12.08
CA GLU A 122 13.62 -2.38 -12.91
C GLU A 122 13.26 -1.10 -12.13
N ARG A 123 12.13 -1.10 -11.43
CA ARG A 123 11.63 0.08 -10.68
C ARG A 123 12.41 0.36 -9.40
N THR A 124 13.01 -0.65 -8.77
CA THR A 124 13.77 -0.48 -7.51
C THR A 124 15.25 -0.22 -7.73
N GLN A 125 15.79 -0.36 -8.94
CA GLN A 125 17.20 -0.08 -9.25
C GLN A 125 17.59 1.39 -9.02
N ARG A 126 16.67 2.32 -9.23
CA ARG A 126 16.89 3.77 -9.20
C ARG A 126 16.21 4.48 -8.02
N GLY A 127 15.73 3.73 -7.05
CA GLY A 127 14.91 4.26 -5.95
C GLY A 127 15.65 4.39 -4.62
N ARG A 128 14.87 4.71 -3.58
CA ARG A 128 15.31 4.75 -2.18
C ARG A 128 16.03 3.46 -1.77
N THR A 129 17.04 3.59 -0.92
CA THR A 129 17.67 2.45 -0.23
C THR A 129 16.61 1.56 0.42
N ARG A 130 16.69 0.28 0.14
CA ARG A 130 15.73 -0.71 0.66
C ARG A 130 16.48 -1.76 1.46
N PRO A 131 16.37 -1.73 2.81
CA PRO A 131 17.16 -2.60 3.69
C PRO A 131 17.11 -4.08 3.30
N LEU A 132 15.97 -4.58 2.86
CA LEU A 132 15.81 -5.97 2.46
C LEU A 132 16.49 -6.35 1.14
N LEU A 133 16.99 -5.36 0.36
CA LEU A 133 17.65 -5.58 -0.94
C LEU A 133 19.14 -5.18 -0.94
N GLU A 134 19.71 -4.85 0.19
CA GLU A 134 21.10 -4.38 0.27
C GLU A 134 22.11 -5.51 0.09
N ASP A 135 21.79 -6.71 0.60
CA ASP A 135 22.69 -7.85 0.59
C ASP A 135 22.20 -8.94 -0.37
N GLY A 136 23.01 -9.29 -1.35
CA GLY A 136 22.86 -10.49 -2.17
C GLY A 136 22.16 -10.32 -3.53
N ASP A 137 21.64 -11.43 -4.04
CA ASP A 137 20.91 -11.50 -5.30
C ASP A 137 19.49 -10.92 -5.14
N ARG A 138 19.31 -9.70 -5.64
CA ARG A 138 18.04 -8.96 -5.53
C ARG A 138 16.87 -9.69 -6.17
N GLU A 139 17.09 -10.37 -7.30
CA GLU A 139 16.04 -11.14 -7.98
C GLU A 139 15.57 -12.30 -7.11
N LYS A 140 16.51 -13.03 -6.52
CA LYS A 140 16.22 -14.13 -5.61
C LYS A 140 15.45 -13.64 -4.39
N VAL A 141 15.90 -12.55 -3.75
CA VAL A 141 15.22 -11.94 -2.59
C VAL A 141 13.78 -11.53 -2.95
N LEU A 142 13.58 -10.83 -4.07
CA LEU A 142 12.24 -10.42 -4.50
C LEU A 142 11.34 -11.61 -4.82
N THR A 143 11.89 -12.67 -5.42
CA THR A 143 11.16 -13.91 -5.71
C THR A 143 10.69 -14.60 -4.42
N GLU A 144 11.58 -14.71 -3.44
CA GLU A 144 11.26 -15.29 -2.14
C GLU A 144 10.23 -14.46 -1.37
N LEU A 145 10.36 -13.14 -1.38
CA LEU A 145 9.38 -12.23 -0.78
C LEU A 145 8.00 -12.35 -1.43
N MET A 146 7.95 -12.44 -2.76
CA MET A 146 6.69 -12.63 -3.49
C MET A 146 6.05 -13.97 -3.18
N ALA A 147 6.82 -15.06 -3.11
CA ALA A 147 6.29 -16.38 -2.77
C ALA A 147 5.56 -16.40 -1.43
N VAL A 148 6.06 -15.65 -0.45
CA VAL A 148 5.45 -15.54 0.89
C VAL A 148 4.28 -14.56 0.90
N ARG A 149 4.40 -13.41 0.23
CA ARG A 149 3.48 -12.27 0.39
C ARG A 149 2.32 -12.28 -0.59
N ASP A 150 2.48 -12.80 -1.81
CA ASP A 150 1.40 -12.81 -2.81
C ASP A 150 0.13 -13.52 -2.30
N PRO A 151 0.19 -14.69 -1.64
CA PRO A 151 -0.99 -15.30 -1.05
C PRO A 151 -1.68 -14.41 0.00
N LEU A 152 -0.90 -13.67 0.81
CA LEU A 152 -1.43 -12.77 1.84
C LEU A 152 -2.07 -11.51 1.24
N TYR A 153 -1.50 -10.97 0.15
CA TYR A 153 -2.15 -9.88 -0.58
C TYR A 153 -3.50 -10.33 -1.15
N ARG A 154 -3.53 -11.51 -1.78
CA ARG A 154 -4.76 -12.06 -2.39
C ARG A 154 -5.82 -12.42 -1.35
N GLU A 155 -5.42 -12.82 -0.15
CA GLU A 155 -6.33 -13.17 0.95
C GLU A 155 -7.27 -12.01 1.31
N ILE A 156 -6.75 -10.78 1.33
CA ILE A 156 -7.52 -9.61 1.79
C ILE A 156 -7.93 -8.66 0.66
N ALA A 157 -7.51 -8.90 -0.57
CA ALA A 157 -7.80 -8.01 -1.70
C ALA A 157 -9.25 -8.12 -2.17
N ASP A 158 -9.94 -6.99 -2.24
CA ASP A 158 -11.24 -6.86 -2.90
C ASP A 158 -11.08 -6.66 -4.42
N LEU A 159 -9.95 -6.07 -4.84
CA LEU A 159 -9.63 -5.81 -6.24
C LEU A 159 -8.13 -6.05 -6.47
N VAL A 160 -7.80 -6.73 -7.57
CA VAL A 160 -6.41 -6.94 -8.02
C VAL A 160 -6.20 -6.20 -9.33
N ILE A 161 -5.17 -5.36 -9.40
CA ILE A 161 -4.82 -4.57 -10.58
C ILE A 161 -3.37 -4.86 -10.99
N GLU A 162 -3.19 -5.27 -12.24
CA GLU A 162 -1.88 -5.43 -12.84
C GLU A 162 -1.27 -4.06 -13.18
N THR A 163 -0.02 -3.82 -12.77
CA THR A 163 0.64 -2.51 -12.96
C THR A 163 1.80 -2.53 -13.95
N ASP A 164 2.20 -3.70 -14.44
CA ASP A 164 3.33 -3.84 -15.36
C ASP A 164 3.09 -3.10 -16.67
N GLY A 165 4.07 -2.30 -17.09
CA GLY A 165 4.01 -1.52 -18.32
C GLY A 165 2.97 -0.40 -18.34
N ARG A 166 2.28 -0.13 -17.24
CA ARG A 166 1.19 0.85 -17.18
C ARG A 166 1.60 2.16 -16.50
N ARG A 167 0.96 3.24 -16.93
CA ARG A 167 1.15 4.56 -16.33
C ARG A 167 0.32 4.69 -15.05
N VAL A 168 0.84 5.42 -14.08
CA VAL A 168 0.16 5.71 -12.80
C VAL A 168 -1.26 6.22 -12.99
N ARG A 169 -1.47 7.14 -13.95
CA ARG A 169 -2.78 7.73 -14.25
C ARG A 169 -3.79 6.69 -14.75
N GLU A 170 -3.36 5.78 -15.61
CA GLU A 170 -4.22 4.72 -16.16
C GLU A 170 -4.67 3.75 -15.06
N VAL A 171 -3.74 3.34 -14.20
CA VAL A 171 -4.04 2.48 -13.04
C VAL A 171 -5.02 3.16 -12.09
N ALA A 172 -4.78 4.42 -11.74
CA ALA A 172 -5.66 5.17 -10.84
C ALA A 172 -7.07 5.38 -11.43
N GLN A 173 -7.17 5.62 -12.75
CA GLN A 173 -8.45 5.75 -13.44
C GLN A 173 -9.23 4.43 -13.44
N GLU A 174 -8.59 3.29 -13.72
CA GLU A 174 -9.23 1.98 -13.68
C GLU A 174 -9.76 1.65 -12.28
N ILE A 175 -8.95 1.89 -11.23
CA ILE A 175 -9.39 1.73 -9.85
C ILE A 175 -10.63 2.59 -9.59
N SER A 176 -10.57 3.88 -9.92
CA SER A 176 -11.69 4.81 -9.74
C SER A 176 -12.98 4.32 -10.42
N GLN A 177 -12.87 3.79 -11.63
CA GLN A 177 -14.02 3.24 -12.38
C GLN A 177 -14.55 1.93 -11.78
N SER A 178 -13.69 1.12 -11.17
CA SER A 178 -14.06 -0.18 -10.60
C SER A 178 -14.78 -0.07 -9.26
N ILE A 179 -14.61 1.05 -8.56
CA ILE A 179 -15.22 1.28 -7.23
C ILE A 179 -16.45 2.21 -7.27
N LEU A 180 -16.72 2.83 -8.42
CA LEU A 180 -17.92 3.66 -8.68
C LEU A 180 -19.09 2.81 -9.15
#